data_ebe6e4bb1e1581429576aa056bf1702e
#
_entry.id   ebe6e4bb1e1581429576aa056bf1702e
#
_cell.length_a   1.000
_cell.length_b   1.000
_cell.length_c   1.000
_cell.angle_alpha   90.00
_cell.angle_beta   90.00
_cell.angle_gamma   90.00
#
_symmetry.space_group_name_H-M   'P 1'
#
loop_
_entity.id
_entity.type
_entity.pdbx_description
1 polymer ?
#
loop_
_entity_poly.entity_id
_entity_poly.type
_entity_poly.pdbx_seq_one_letter_code
_entity_poly.pdbx_strand_id
1 'polypeptide(L)'
;MKKVVFVLVGLAFFGCKKEEAKDDFSVKPISEKSELQKKADNFFKSISTVEVTTIPQNKIDLGKKLYFDKALSKNGTISCNSCHNLATFGVDNKSFSTGDTGQLGARNSPSSIYAFLHGMQFWDGRAKDVEEQAGGPLLNPVEHGIPNKEFLEKKLRAIPEYQTAFKAVFPNDKEPITFANLTNAIGAFERQLAPESKFDNYLDGNEQALNDQEKKGLTAFIDNGCITCHSGVAVGGQLMQKFGLYGDYAKLTHSKKIDKGLYDLTKKEGDQFMFKTPSLRNVEKTYPYFHDGSVASLKEAIKIMGKLQVNKDISDVDIADIAAFLKTLTADVDAKYKE
;
A
#
# COMPACT_ATOMS: atom_id res chain seq x y z
N MET A 1 60.08 -63.71 56.31
CA MET A 1 59.56 -62.38 56.65
C MET A 1 59.46 -61.59 55.33
N LYS A 2 58.26 -61.61 54.71
CA LYS A 2 58.04 -60.92 53.48
C LYS A 2 57.24 -59.64 53.78
N LYS A 3 57.77 -58.50 53.42
CA LYS A 3 57.13 -57.18 53.56
C LYS A 3 56.23 -56.97 52.37
N VAL A 4 54.95 -56.73 52.63
CA VAL A 4 53.94 -56.36 51.64
C VAL A 4 53.93 -54.84 51.64
N VAL A 5 54.13 -54.27 50.45
CA VAL A 5 53.97 -52.79 50.17
C VAL A 5 52.62 -52.59 49.57
N PHE A 6 51.77 -51.80 50.23
CA PHE A 6 50.51 -51.33 49.68
C PHE A 6 50.73 -50.05 48.85
N VAL A 7 50.40 -50.09 47.55
CA VAL A 7 50.38 -48.92 46.71
C VAL A 7 48.96 -48.40 46.69
N LEU A 8 48.73 -47.21 47.22
CA LEU A 8 47.45 -46.46 47.11
C LEU A 8 47.41 -45.74 45.77
N VAL A 9 46.49 -46.17 44.88
CA VAL A 9 46.17 -45.47 43.65
C VAL A 9 45.06 -44.45 43.93
N GLY A 10 45.43 -43.19 43.94
CA GLY A 10 44.49 -42.10 44.07
C GLY A 10 43.72 -41.86 42.74
N LEU A 11 42.40 -42.11 42.72
CA LEU A 11 41.50 -41.73 41.61
C LEU A 11 41.18 -40.23 41.75
N ALA A 12 41.73 -39.44 40.84
CA ALA A 12 41.33 -38.05 40.66
C ALA A 12 40.03 -38.01 39.87
N PHE A 13 38.93 -37.66 40.53
CA PHE A 13 37.66 -37.32 39.82
C PHE A 13 37.75 -35.91 39.21
N PHE A 14 37.90 -35.81 37.88
CA PHE A 14 37.65 -34.58 37.13
C PHE A 14 36.14 -34.37 37.06
N GLY A 15 35.62 -33.51 37.91
CA GLY A 15 34.24 -33.01 37.78
C GLY A 15 34.16 -32.03 36.63
N CYS A 16 33.56 -32.43 35.50
CA CYS A 16 33.09 -31.49 34.49
C CYS A 16 31.96 -30.63 35.10
N LYS A 17 32.24 -29.36 35.41
CA LYS A 17 31.20 -28.37 35.60
C LYS A 17 30.53 -28.14 34.24
N LYS A 18 29.30 -28.62 34.08
CA LYS A 18 28.38 -28.08 33.06
C LYS A 18 28.13 -26.62 33.44
N GLU A 19 28.65 -25.68 32.65
CA GLU A 19 28.11 -24.33 32.61
C GLU A 19 26.73 -24.42 32.00
N GLU A 20 25.68 -24.29 32.80
CA GLU A 20 24.35 -23.99 32.33
C GLU A 20 24.40 -22.59 31.71
N ALA A 21 24.35 -22.51 30.38
CA ALA A 21 24.06 -21.28 29.68
C ALA A 21 22.67 -20.82 30.16
N LYS A 22 22.65 -19.83 31.04
CA LYS A 22 21.43 -19.07 31.32
C LYS A 22 21.11 -18.32 30.02
N ASP A 23 20.17 -18.83 29.26
CA ASP A 23 19.48 -18.02 28.27
C ASP A 23 18.85 -16.85 29.02
N ASP A 24 19.55 -15.75 29.02
CA ASP A 24 19.03 -14.46 29.48
C ASP A 24 18.01 -13.96 28.44
N PHE A 25 16.80 -14.52 28.50
CA PHE A 25 15.62 -13.91 27.93
C PHE A 25 15.32 -12.65 28.75
N SER A 26 16.15 -11.64 28.62
CA SER A 26 15.80 -10.29 29.04
C SER A 26 14.75 -9.80 28.08
N VAL A 27 13.48 -10.04 28.43
CA VAL A 27 12.36 -9.30 27.87
C VAL A 27 12.71 -7.84 28.13
N LYS A 28 13.15 -7.11 27.07
CA LYS A 28 13.32 -5.66 27.17
C LYS A 28 12.03 -5.11 27.75
N PRO A 29 12.07 -4.37 28.85
CA PRO A 29 10.85 -3.77 29.38
C PRO A 29 10.22 -2.97 28.25
N ILE A 30 8.94 -3.23 27.96
CA ILE A 30 8.14 -2.44 27.03
C ILE A 30 8.21 -1.02 27.60
N SER A 31 9.00 -0.15 26.97
CA SER A 31 9.08 1.25 27.40
C SER A 31 7.68 1.84 27.28
N GLU A 32 7.24 2.51 28.35
CA GLU A 32 5.95 3.19 28.28
C GLU A 32 5.95 4.17 27.09
N LYS A 33 4.89 4.09 26.27
CA LYS A 33 4.75 4.97 25.10
C LYS A 33 4.76 6.44 25.52
N SER A 34 5.46 7.26 24.76
CA SER A 34 5.47 8.72 24.95
C SER A 34 4.08 9.32 24.76
N GLU A 35 3.86 10.52 25.25
CA GLU A 35 2.57 11.22 25.09
C GLU A 35 2.22 11.43 23.61
N LEU A 36 3.22 11.66 22.75
CA LEU A 36 2.99 11.77 21.30
C LEU A 36 2.59 10.43 20.69
N GLN A 37 3.21 9.32 21.11
CA GLN A 37 2.80 7.98 20.65
C GLN A 37 1.36 7.66 21.09
N LYS A 38 1.02 7.93 22.36
CA LYS A 38 -0.35 7.76 22.85
C LYS A 38 -1.35 8.62 22.07
N LYS A 39 -0.97 9.87 21.74
CA LYS A 39 -1.79 10.78 20.91
C LYS A 39 -1.96 10.21 19.50
N ALA A 40 -0.88 9.70 18.89
CA ALA A 40 -0.90 9.11 17.55
C ALA A 40 -1.77 7.83 17.49
N ASP A 41 -1.73 6.96 18.50
CA ASP A 41 -2.54 5.73 18.59
C ASP A 41 -4.06 5.98 18.51
N ASN A 42 -4.52 7.19 18.84
CA ASN A 42 -5.93 7.57 18.71
C ASN A 42 -6.36 7.71 17.25
N PHE A 43 -5.42 7.96 16.33
CA PHE A 43 -5.71 8.27 14.94
C PHE A 43 -5.14 7.24 13.96
N PHE A 44 -4.04 6.59 14.32
CA PHE A 44 -3.31 5.69 13.41
C PHE A 44 -3.22 4.28 13.95
N LYS A 45 -3.04 3.33 13.05
CA LYS A 45 -2.76 1.94 13.38
C LYS A 45 -1.56 1.46 12.57
N SER A 46 -0.69 0.69 13.21
CA SER A 46 0.44 0.05 12.53
C SER A 46 -0.04 -1.05 11.58
N ILE A 47 0.72 -1.29 10.52
CA ILE A 47 0.53 -2.45 9.61
C ILE A 47 0.59 -3.77 10.39
N SER A 48 1.39 -3.86 11.45
CA SER A 48 1.49 -5.05 12.32
C SER A 48 0.15 -5.47 12.92
N THR A 49 -0.83 -4.54 13.01
CA THR A 49 -2.18 -4.80 13.55
C THR A 49 -3.15 -5.36 12.51
N VAL A 50 -2.73 -5.45 11.24
CA VAL A 50 -3.59 -5.95 10.16
C VAL A 50 -3.64 -7.47 10.22
N GLU A 51 -4.83 -8.00 10.45
CA GLU A 51 -5.05 -9.44 10.34
C GLU A 51 -4.93 -9.87 8.88
N VAL A 52 -3.87 -10.59 8.57
CA VAL A 52 -3.68 -11.16 7.22
C VAL A 52 -4.35 -12.53 7.18
N THR A 53 -5.45 -12.64 6.44
CA THR A 53 -6.02 -13.96 6.12
C THR A 53 -4.98 -14.79 5.39
N THR A 54 -4.74 -16.01 5.84
CA THR A 54 -3.82 -16.92 5.16
C THR A 54 -4.31 -17.22 3.74
N ILE A 55 -3.57 -16.75 2.75
CA ILE A 55 -3.82 -16.99 1.34
C ILE A 55 -2.88 -18.08 0.85
N PRO A 56 -3.35 -19.13 0.15
CA PRO A 56 -2.48 -20.15 -0.41
C PRO A 56 -1.41 -19.57 -1.34
N GLN A 57 -0.15 -20.01 -1.17
CA GLN A 57 0.99 -19.44 -1.91
C GLN A 57 0.81 -19.57 -3.44
N ASN A 58 0.32 -20.70 -3.93
CA ASN A 58 0.05 -20.90 -5.36
C ASN A 58 -0.94 -19.89 -5.94
N LYS A 59 -1.87 -19.36 -5.12
CA LYS A 59 -2.81 -18.31 -5.53
C LYS A 59 -2.13 -16.96 -5.59
N ILE A 60 -1.25 -16.66 -4.64
CA ILE A 60 -0.41 -15.45 -4.64
C ILE A 60 0.50 -15.47 -5.88
N ASP A 61 1.14 -16.59 -6.17
CA ASP A 61 2.03 -16.76 -7.32
C ASP A 61 1.31 -16.58 -8.65
N LEU A 62 0.09 -17.14 -8.77
CA LEU A 62 -0.76 -16.93 -9.94
C LEU A 62 -1.13 -15.44 -10.09
N GLY A 63 -1.51 -14.79 -8.99
CA GLY A 63 -1.83 -13.36 -8.98
C GLY A 63 -0.66 -12.50 -9.37
N LYS A 64 0.54 -12.79 -8.84
CA LYS A 64 1.79 -12.12 -9.22
C LYS A 64 2.05 -12.27 -10.72
N LYS A 65 2.00 -13.51 -11.24
CA LYS A 65 2.18 -13.76 -12.67
C LYS A 65 1.22 -12.94 -13.52
N LEU A 66 -0.07 -12.92 -13.18
CA LEU A 66 -1.09 -12.14 -13.86
C LEU A 66 -0.82 -10.63 -13.80
N TYR A 67 -0.37 -10.12 -12.65
CA TYR A 67 -0.05 -8.69 -12.45
C TYR A 67 1.04 -8.20 -13.41
N PHE A 68 2.02 -9.03 -13.73
CA PHE A 68 3.14 -8.71 -14.63
C PHE A 68 2.89 -9.07 -16.10
N ASP A 69 1.86 -9.88 -16.39
CA ASP A 69 1.68 -10.43 -17.74
C ASP A 69 0.95 -9.44 -18.67
N LYS A 70 1.62 -9.08 -19.75
CA LYS A 70 1.06 -8.25 -20.82
C LYS A 70 -0.05 -8.95 -21.62
N ALA A 71 -0.17 -10.28 -21.53
CA ALA A 71 -1.29 -11.01 -22.11
C ALA A 71 -2.66 -10.52 -21.61
N LEU A 72 -2.70 -9.81 -20.49
CA LEU A 72 -3.90 -9.20 -19.93
C LEU A 72 -4.35 -7.91 -20.66
N SER A 73 -3.60 -7.41 -21.63
CA SER A 73 -4.06 -6.34 -22.52
C SER A 73 -4.40 -6.88 -23.92
N LYS A 74 -5.24 -6.14 -24.65
CA LYS A 74 -5.77 -6.59 -25.95
C LYS A 74 -4.63 -6.87 -26.95
N ASN A 75 -3.69 -5.95 -27.07
CA ASN A 75 -2.55 -6.05 -28.00
C ASN A 75 -1.29 -6.65 -27.34
N GLY A 76 -1.31 -6.96 -26.03
CA GLY A 76 -0.18 -7.53 -25.32
C GLY A 76 0.95 -6.54 -25.07
N THR A 77 0.66 -5.24 -24.91
CA THR A 77 1.69 -4.20 -24.75
C THR A 77 1.88 -3.77 -23.32
N ILE A 78 0.84 -3.84 -22.47
CA ILE A 78 0.88 -3.43 -21.09
C ILE A 78 0.38 -4.51 -20.11
N SER A 79 0.80 -4.40 -18.86
CA SER A 79 0.35 -5.19 -17.71
C SER A 79 -0.06 -4.24 -16.57
N CYS A 80 -0.56 -4.77 -15.44
CA CYS A 80 -0.84 -3.94 -14.25
C CYS A 80 0.43 -3.19 -13.80
N ASN A 81 1.58 -3.88 -13.81
CA ASN A 81 2.87 -3.28 -13.47
C ASN A 81 3.31 -2.15 -14.42
N SER A 82 2.70 -1.99 -15.59
CA SER A 82 3.03 -0.88 -16.51
C SER A 82 2.61 0.48 -15.97
N CYS A 83 1.49 0.54 -15.23
CA CYS A 83 0.96 1.75 -14.60
C CYS A 83 1.17 1.75 -13.09
N HIS A 84 1.24 0.58 -12.47
CA HIS A 84 1.43 0.37 -11.04
C HIS A 84 2.76 -0.34 -10.76
N ASN A 85 3.87 0.28 -11.21
CA ASN A 85 5.19 -0.32 -11.18
C ASN A 85 5.72 -0.50 -9.74
N LEU A 86 5.87 -1.74 -9.30
CA LEU A 86 6.33 -2.05 -7.95
C LEU A 86 7.79 -1.64 -7.70
N ALA A 87 8.60 -1.48 -8.73
CA ALA A 87 9.96 -0.93 -8.58
C ALA A 87 9.95 0.59 -8.30
N THR A 88 8.84 1.27 -8.57
CA THR A 88 8.64 2.71 -8.33
C THR A 88 7.45 2.97 -7.36
N PHE A 89 7.35 2.15 -6.31
CA PHE A 89 6.33 2.28 -5.26
C PHE A 89 4.88 2.13 -5.76
N GLY A 90 4.66 1.29 -6.76
CA GLY A 90 3.34 0.96 -7.29
C GLY A 90 2.71 2.04 -8.16
N VAL A 91 3.50 2.93 -8.76
CA VAL A 91 3.08 3.99 -9.69
C VAL A 91 4.03 4.11 -10.86
N ASP A 92 3.61 4.79 -11.93
CA ASP A 92 4.48 5.12 -13.09
C ASP A 92 5.04 6.56 -13.06
N ASN A 93 4.73 7.32 -12.01
CA ASN A 93 5.12 8.72 -11.80
C ASN A 93 4.74 9.66 -12.97
N LYS A 94 3.63 9.37 -13.64
CA LYS A 94 3.05 10.23 -14.69
C LYS A 94 1.72 10.80 -14.23
N SER A 95 1.36 11.97 -14.74
CA SER A 95 0.01 12.52 -14.49
C SER A 95 -1.06 11.59 -15.02
N PHE A 96 -0.83 11.03 -16.21
CA PHE A 96 -1.73 10.08 -16.87
C PHE A 96 -0.93 8.94 -17.48
N SER A 97 -1.30 7.71 -17.16
CA SER A 97 -0.67 6.52 -17.71
C SER A 97 -1.09 6.27 -19.15
N THR A 98 -0.21 5.60 -19.91
CA THR A 98 -0.45 5.24 -21.31
C THR A 98 -1.03 3.83 -21.39
N GLY A 99 -2.19 3.68 -22.04
CA GLY A 99 -2.84 2.39 -22.24
C GLY A 99 -2.32 1.61 -23.44
N ASP A 100 -2.93 0.45 -23.67
CA ASP A 100 -2.51 -0.57 -24.66
C ASP A 100 -2.48 -0.06 -26.13
N THR A 101 -3.29 0.95 -26.45
CA THR A 101 -3.37 1.59 -27.77
C THR A 101 -2.64 2.93 -27.87
N GLY A 102 -1.89 3.32 -26.82
CA GLY A 102 -1.16 4.59 -26.75
C GLY A 102 -2.02 5.78 -26.27
N GLN A 103 -3.28 5.58 -25.90
CA GLN A 103 -4.14 6.61 -25.35
C GLN A 103 -3.76 6.90 -23.89
N LEU A 104 -3.96 8.13 -23.44
CA LEU A 104 -3.73 8.51 -22.06
C LEU A 104 -4.99 8.29 -21.22
N GLY A 105 -4.81 7.79 -20.01
CA GLY A 105 -5.84 7.73 -18.98
C GLY A 105 -6.37 9.12 -18.61
N ALA A 106 -7.49 9.18 -17.89
CA ALA A 106 -8.12 10.44 -17.49
C ALA A 106 -7.74 10.89 -16.07
N ARG A 107 -7.16 10.00 -15.27
CA ARG A 107 -6.75 10.25 -13.87
C ARG A 107 -5.38 9.67 -13.61
N ASN A 108 -4.69 10.23 -12.62
CA ASN A 108 -3.43 9.69 -12.11
C ASN A 108 -3.63 8.28 -11.54
N SER A 109 -2.71 7.38 -11.85
CA SER A 109 -2.72 5.99 -11.34
C SER A 109 -2.26 5.97 -9.88
N PRO A 110 -3.14 5.66 -8.91
CA PRO A 110 -2.73 5.54 -7.51
C PRO A 110 -1.90 4.30 -7.28
N SER A 111 -1.10 4.29 -6.21
CA SER A 111 -0.30 3.11 -5.86
C SER A 111 -1.17 1.89 -5.58
N SER A 112 -0.75 0.72 -6.09
CA SER A 112 -1.30 -0.59 -5.72
C SER A 112 -0.80 -1.08 -4.36
N ILE A 113 0.34 -0.53 -3.87
CA ILE A 113 0.86 -0.84 -2.54
C ILE A 113 -0.10 -0.24 -1.49
N TYR A 114 -0.49 -1.06 -0.51
CA TYR A 114 -1.50 -0.77 0.51
C TYR A 114 -2.95 -0.64 -0.01
N ALA A 115 -3.22 -0.84 -1.30
CA ALA A 115 -4.54 -0.62 -1.87
C ALA A 115 -5.64 -1.45 -1.19
N PHE A 116 -5.35 -2.70 -0.79
CA PHE A 116 -6.32 -3.58 -0.12
C PHE A 116 -6.75 -3.10 1.28
N LEU A 117 -6.01 -2.15 1.87
CA LEU A 117 -6.35 -1.52 3.15
C LEU A 117 -7.41 -0.40 3.00
N HIS A 118 -7.73 -0.01 1.77
CA HIS A 118 -8.72 1.02 1.51
C HIS A 118 -10.14 0.46 1.59
N GLY A 119 -11.08 1.26 2.10
CA GLY A 119 -12.51 0.91 2.17
C GLY A 119 -13.21 0.87 0.82
N MET A 120 -12.59 1.45 -0.20
CA MET A 120 -13.07 1.46 -1.59
C MET A 120 -11.92 1.75 -2.56
N GLN A 121 -12.08 1.40 -3.84
CA GLN A 121 -11.04 1.57 -4.85
C GLN A 121 -11.45 2.60 -5.91
N PHE A 122 -10.46 3.05 -6.70
CA PHE A 122 -10.51 4.21 -7.60
C PHE A 122 -10.66 5.55 -6.87
N TRP A 123 -10.41 6.64 -7.60
CA TRP A 123 -10.60 7.99 -7.08
C TRP A 123 -12.05 8.32 -6.77
N ASP A 124 -13.00 7.72 -7.48
CA ASP A 124 -14.44 7.90 -7.32
C ASP A 124 -15.12 6.83 -6.45
N GLY A 125 -14.34 5.90 -5.86
CA GLY A 125 -14.85 4.90 -4.93
C GLY A 125 -15.75 3.81 -5.53
N ARG A 126 -15.76 3.64 -6.87
CA ARG A 126 -16.72 2.78 -7.57
C ARG A 126 -16.53 1.28 -7.40
N ALA A 127 -15.39 0.81 -6.89
CA ALA A 127 -15.18 -0.61 -6.57
C ALA A 127 -14.95 -0.79 -5.07
N LYS A 128 -15.50 -1.87 -4.52
CA LYS A 128 -15.52 -2.13 -3.06
C LYS A 128 -14.19 -2.68 -2.52
N ASP A 129 -13.45 -3.43 -3.36
CA ASP A 129 -12.20 -4.11 -2.98
C ASP A 129 -11.23 -4.19 -4.17
N VAL A 130 -10.03 -4.71 -3.93
CA VAL A 130 -8.99 -4.84 -4.96
C VAL A 130 -9.35 -5.88 -6.02
N GLU A 131 -10.13 -6.89 -5.68
CA GLU A 131 -10.60 -7.92 -6.61
C GLU A 131 -11.56 -7.31 -7.66
N GLU A 132 -12.50 -6.49 -7.22
CA GLU A 132 -13.41 -5.77 -8.13
C GLU A 132 -12.64 -4.70 -8.93
N GLN A 133 -11.72 -3.99 -8.27
CA GLN A 133 -10.90 -2.98 -8.93
C GLN A 133 -10.10 -3.57 -10.10
N ALA A 134 -9.43 -4.72 -9.90
CA ALA A 134 -8.59 -5.36 -10.91
C ALA A 134 -9.34 -5.63 -12.24
N GLY A 135 -10.65 -5.85 -12.16
CA GLY A 135 -11.48 -6.10 -13.33
C GLY A 135 -11.75 -4.87 -14.19
N GLY A 136 -11.79 -3.67 -13.57
CA GLY A 136 -12.14 -2.42 -14.26
C GLY A 136 -11.18 -2.05 -15.37
N PRO A 137 -9.87 -1.89 -15.10
CA PRO A 137 -8.85 -1.55 -16.09
C PRO A 137 -8.77 -2.52 -17.25
N LEU A 138 -8.98 -3.82 -17.02
CA LEU A 138 -8.94 -4.84 -18.06
C LEU A 138 -9.95 -4.58 -19.16
N LEU A 139 -11.17 -4.18 -18.79
CA LEU A 139 -12.27 -3.91 -19.73
C LEU A 139 -12.32 -2.46 -20.19
N ASN A 140 -11.49 -1.57 -19.65
CA ASN A 140 -11.45 -0.17 -20.05
C ASN A 140 -10.75 -0.04 -21.41
N PRO A 141 -11.43 0.51 -22.45
CA PRO A 141 -10.87 0.63 -23.80
C PRO A 141 -9.65 1.56 -23.86
N VAL A 142 -9.50 2.48 -22.91
CA VAL A 142 -8.36 3.41 -22.82
C VAL A 142 -7.17 2.79 -22.09
N GLU A 143 -7.39 1.75 -21.26
CA GLU A 143 -6.34 1.09 -20.47
C GLU A 143 -5.93 -0.23 -21.15
N HIS A 144 -6.38 -1.39 -20.66
CA HIS A 144 -6.03 -2.69 -21.24
C HIS A 144 -6.80 -3.03 -22.54
N GLY A 145 -7.95 -2.42 -22.79
CA GLY A 145 -8.69 -2.52 -24.04
C GLY A 145 -9.31 -3.90 -24.34
N ILE A 146 -9.42 -4.79 -23.36
CA ILE A 146 -10.07 -6.10 -23.52
C ILE A 146 -11.56 -5.89 -23.84
N PRO A 147 -12.09 -6.42 -24.96
CA PRO A 147 -13.45 -6.12 -25.39
C PRO A 147 -14.54 -6.63 -24.42
N ASN A 148 -14.33 -7.80 -23.83
CA ASN A 148 -15.23 -8.41 -22.85
C ASN A 148 -14.52 -9.53 -22.08
N LYS A 149 -15.18 -10.07 -21.05
CA LYS A 149 -14.64 -11.12 -20.16
C LYS A 149 -14.32 -12.40 -20.93
N GLU A 150 -15.22 -12.81 -21.80
CA GLU A 150 -15.13 -14.04 -22.59
C GLU A 150 -13.91 -14.03 -23.52
N PHE A 151 -13.60 -12.88 -24.10
CA PHE A 151 -12.40 -12.69 -24.91
C PHE A 151 -11.13 -12.96 -24.11
N LEU A 152 -11.02 -12.38 -22.90
CA LEU A 152 -9.84 -12.56 -22.04
C LEU A 152 -9.74 -14.02 -21.57
N GLU A 153 -10.83 -14.60 -21.11
CA GLU A 153 -10.87 -16.01 -20.71
C GLU A 153 -10.43 -16.95 -21.82
N LYS A 154 -10.94 -16.75 -23.05
CA LYS A 154 -10.52 -17.53 -24.22
C LYS A 154 -9.03 -17.34 -24.53
N LYS A 155 -8.54 -16.10 -24.45
CA LYS A 155 -7.12 -15.78 -24.67
C LYS A 155 -6.23 -16.53 -23.67
N LEU A 156 -6.58 -16.55 -22.37
CA LEU A 156 -5.82 -17.24 -21.34
C LEU A 156 -5.94 -18.76 -21.44
N ARG A 157 -7.11 -19.30 -21.83
CA ARG A 157 -7.28 -20.75 -22.05
C ARG A 157 -6.40 -21.27 -23.21
N ALA A 158 -5.98 -20.42 -24.15
CA ALA A 158 -5.06 -20.81 -25.22
C ALA A 158 -3.60 -20.95 -24.74
N ILE A 159 -3.29 -20.54 -23.50
CA ILE A 159 -1.94 -20.61 -22.92
C ILE A 159 -1.86 -21.80 -21.96
N PRO A 160 -1.12 -22.89 -22.30
CA PRO A 160 -1.09 -24.13 -21.49
C PRO A 160 -0.67 -23.91 -20.03
N GLU A 161 0.23 -22.96 -19.80
CA GLU A 161 0.72 -22.63 -18.49
C GLU A 161 -0.40 -22.07 -17.57
N TYR A 162 -1.31 -21.28 -18.11
CA TYR A 162 -2.48 -20.80 -17.35
C TYR A 162 -3.49 -21.90 -17.08
N GLN A 163 -3.68 -22.85 -18.02
CA GLN A 163 -4.54 -24.01 -17.76
C GLN A 163 -4.08 -24.78 -16.50
N THR A 164 -2.77 -25.04 -16.42
CA THR A 164 -2.16 -25.75 -15.29
C THR A 164 -2.25 -24.91 -14.01
N ALA A 165 -1.87 -23.63 -14.05
CA ALA A 165 -1.83 -22.78 -12.88
C ALA A 165 -3.23 -22.54 -12.27
N PHE A 166 -4.22 -22.18 -13.10
CA PHE A 166 -5.59 -21.99 -12.61
C PHE A 166 -6.21 -23.30 -12.06
N LYS A 167 -5.94 -24.45 -12.70
CA LYS A 167 -6.44 -25.74 -12.18
C LYS A 167 -5.83 -26.08 -10.82
N ALA A 168 -4.57 -25.75 -10.60
CA ALA A 168 -3.90 -25.95 -9.29
C ALA A 168 -4.46 -25.05 -8.19
N VAL A 169 -4.88 -23.82 -8.54
CA VAL A 169 -5.42 -22.83 -7.57
C VAL A 169 -6.92 -23.06 -7.32
N PHE A 170 -7.69 -23.44 -8.35
CA PHE A 170 -9.14 -23.63 -8.30
C PHE A 170 -9.52 -25.08 -8.70
N PRO A 171 -9.09 -26.09 -7.92
CA PRO A 171 -9.22 -27.51 -8.31
C PRO A 171 -10.68 -27.99 -8.41
N ASN A 172 -11.58 -27.31 -7.69
CA ASN A 172 -13.00 -27.71 -7.64
C ASN A 172 -13.83 -27.11 -8.78
N ASP A 173 -13.27 -26.12 -9.49
CA ASP A 173 -13.95 -25.45 -10.59
C ASP A 173 -13.85 -26.32 -11.84
N LYS A 174 -14.99 -26.54 -12.49
CA LYS A 174 -15.04 -27.27 -13.78
C LYS A 174 -14.28 -26.47 -14.86
N GLU A 175 -14.50 -25.17 -14.89
CA GLU A 175 -13.82 -24.20 -15.77
C GLU A 175 -13.09 -23.19 -14.89
N PRO A 176 -11.82 -23.45 -14.50
CA PRO A 176 -11.12 -22.60 -13.53
C PRO A 176 -10.67 -21.26 -14.10
N ILE A 177 -10.50 -21.12 -15.44
CA ILE A 177 -10.13 -19.86 -16.09
C ILE A 177 -11.39 -19.02 -16.32
N THR A 178 -11.78 -18.28 -15.30
CA THR A 178 -12.86 -17.29 -15.34
C THR A 178 -12.34 -15.90 -14.99
N PHE A 179 -13.05 -14.88 -15.44
CA PHE A 179 -12.72 -13.48 -15.10
C PHE A 179 -12.73 -13.25 -13.57
N ALA A 180 -13.66 -13.89 -12.86
CA ALA A 180 -13.75 -13.81 -11.41
C ALA A 180 -12.53 -14.44 -10.72
N ASN A 181 -12.09 -15.63 -11.16
CA ASN A 181 -10.90 -16.27 -10.61
C ASN A 181 -9.62 -15.52 -10.92
N LEU A 182 -9.55 -14.89 -12.10
CA LEU A 182 -8.44 -14.03 -12.49
C LEU A 182 -8.31 -12.83 -11.56
N THR A 183 -9.38 -12.05 -11.38
CA THR A 183 -9.37 -10.86 -10.50
C THR A 183 -9.15 -11.24 -9.04
N ASN A 184 -9.70 -12.39 -8.61
CA ASN A 184 -9.47 -12.91 -7.27
C ASN A 184 -8.00 -13.32 -7.03
N ALA A 185 -7.31 -13.86 -8.03
CA ALA A 185 -5.89 -14.17 -7.93
C ALA A 185 -5.03 -12.87 -7.90
N ILE A 186 -5.35 -11.87 -8.73
CA ILE A 186 -4.66 -10.56 -8.70
C ILE A 186 -4.82 -9.92 -7.32
N GLY A 187 -6.05 -9.87 -6.77
CA GLY A 187 -6.28 -9.32 -5.44
C GLY A 187 -5.54 -10.09 -4.35
N ALA A 188 -5.41 -11.41 -4.47
CA ALA A 188 -4.62 -12.23 -3.54
C ALA A 188 -3.13 -11.81 -3.51
N PHE A 189 -2.57 -11.47 -4.66
CA PHE A 189 -1.22 -10.92 -4.74
C PHE A 189 -1.14 -9.50 -4.17
N GLU A 190 -2.05 -8.60 -4.52
CA GLU A 190 -2.04 -7.22 -4.04
C GLU A 190 -2.15 -7.13 -2.52
N ARG A 191 -2.81 -8.09 -1.87
CA ARG A 191 -2.87 -8.21 -0.40
C ARG A 191 -1.52 -8.53 0.26
N GLN A 192 -0.49 -8.87 -0.50
CA GLN A 192 0.88 -9.03 0.00
C GLN A 192 1.68 -7.72 -0.05
N LEU A 193 1.13 -6.66 -0.64
CA LEU A 193 1.82 -5.40 -0.89
C LEU A 193 1.58 -4.39 0.22
N ALA A 194 1.94 -4.73 1.47
CA ALA A 194 1.81 -3.84 2.62
C ALA A 194 3.06 -3.88 3.52
N PRO A 195 4.19 -3.35 3.07
CA PRO A 195 5.42 -3.31 3.88
C PRO A 195 5.26 -2.38 5.09
N GLU A 196 5.91 -2.73 6.20
CA GLU A 196 6.01 -1.87 7.38
C GLU A 196 6.96 -0.70 7.11
N SER A 197 6.55 0.49 7.55
CA SER A 197 7.32 1.72 7.42
C SER A 197 8.00 2.11 8.74
N LYS A 198 8.83 3.14 8.68
CA LYS A 198 9.44 3.76 9.85
C LYS A 198 8.39 4.23 10.87
N PHE A 199 7.25 4.75 10.40
CA PHE A 199 6.14 5.18 11.26
C PHE A 199 5.45 4.00 11.93
N ASP A 200 5.34 2.84 11.28
CA ASP A 200 4.78 1.64 11.92
C ASP A 200 5.63 1.21 13.12
N ASN A 201 6.95 1.19 12.96
CA ASN A 201 7.87 0.91 14.08
C ASN A 201 7.69 1.90 15.26
N TYR A 202 7.41 3.18 14.96
CA TYR A 202 7.12 4.18 15.99
C TYR A 202 5.81 3.87 16.72
N LEU A 203 4.74 3.53 15.99
CA LEU A 203 3.46 3.15 16.57
C LEU A 203 3.57 1.86 17.41
N ASP A 204 4.44 0.94 17.03
CA ASP A 204 4.70 -0.31 17.74
C ASP A 204 5.59 -0.13 18.99
N GLY A 205 5.90 1.13 19.37
CA GLY A 205 6.56 1.47 20.64
C GLY A 205 8.03 1.86 20.53
N ASN A 206 8.63 1.84 19.32
CA ASN A 206 10.00 2.31 19.14
C ASN A 206 10.05 3.85 19.07
N GLU A 207 10.16 4.51 20.21
CA GLU A 207 10.24 5.98 20.31
C GLU A 207 11.38 6.59 19.49
N GLN A 208 12.48 5.84 19.29
CA GLN A 208 13.66 6.28 18.53
C GLN A 208 13.49 6.12 17.02
N ALA A 209 12.39 5.51 16.56
CA ALA A 209 12.12 5.37 15.13
C ALA A 209 11.91 6.72 14.45
N LEU A 210 11.41 7.75 15.14
CA LEU A 210 11.28 9.10 14.60
C LEU A 210 12.29 10.05 15.21
N ASN A 211 12.91 10.89 14.38
CA ASN A 211 13.72 12.01 14.86
C ASN A 211 12.85 13.21 15.29
N ASP A 212 13.47 14.25 15.87
CA ASP A 212 12.75 15.41 16.41
C ASP A 212 11.94 16.17 15.34
N GLN A 213 12.46 16.31 14.12
CA GLN A 213 11.74 16.97 13.04
C GLN A 213 10.52 16.17 12.59
N GLU A 214 10.64 14.86 12.46
CA GLU A 214 9.54 13.96 12.11
C GLU A 214 8.45 13.95 13.18
N LYS A 215 8.83 14.02 14.47
CA LYS A 215 7.90 14.16 15.60
C LYS A 215 7.19 15.53 15.58
N LYS A 216 7.89 16.62 15.28
CA LYS A 216 7.26 17.92 15.06
C LYS A 216 6.28 17.88 13.90
N GLY A 217 6.65 17.21 12.80
CA GLY A 217 5.77 17.02 11.66
C GLY A 217 4.52 16.22 11.95
N LEU A 218 4.63 15.12 12.72
CA LEU A 218 3.48 14.36 13.22
C LEU A 218 2.56 15.23 14.08
N THR A 219 3.13 16.03 14.98
CA THR A 219 2.38 16.97 15.81
C THR A 219 1.67 18.01 14.95
N ALA A 220 2.35 18.63 14.01
CA ALA A 220 1.76 19.62 13.09
C ALA A 220 0.66 19.01 12.21
N PHE A 221 0.84 17.77 11.74
CA PHE A 221 -0.16 17.04 10.96
C PHE A 221 -1.46 16.82 11.78
N ILE A 222 -1.32 16.44 13.05
CA ILE A 222 -2.46 16.26 13.95
C ILE A 222 -3.12 17.61 14.26
N ASP A 223 -2.36 18.61 14.65
CA ASP A 223 -2.86 19.91 15.16
C ASP A 223 -3.44 20.79 14.04
N ASN A 224 -3.01 20.59 12.80
CA ASN A 224 -3.63 21.22 11.63
C ASN A 224 -4.91 20.51 11.17
N GLY A 225 -5.27 19.34 11.75
CA GLY A 225 -6.52 18.64 11.48
C GLY A 225 -6.48 17.72 10.26
N CYS A 226 -5.30 17.39 9.72
CA CYS A 226 -5.15 16.48 8.59
C CYS A 226 -5.68 15.07 8.90
N ILE A 227 -5.62 14.67 10.20
CA ILE A 227 -6.10 13.40 10.72
C ILE A 227 -7.61 13.19 10.54
N THR A 228 -8.39 14.24 10.28
CA THR A 228 -9.84 14.12 10.05
C THR A 228 -10.16 13.25 8.84
N CYS A 229 -9.32 13.30 7.81
CA CYS A 229 -9.46 12.55 6.57
C CYS A 229 -8.36 11.51 6.37
N HIS A 230 -7.16 11.77 6.92
CA HIS A 230 -5.99 10.92 6.79
C HIS A 230 -5.67 10.23 8.11
N SER A 231 -6.40 9.16 8.43
CA SER A 231 -6.27 8.36 9.65
C SER A 231 -6.33 6.86 9.35
N GLY A 232 -6.30 6.04 10.40
CA GLY A 232 -6.33 4.58 10.31
C GLY A 232 -5.02 3.96 9.82
N VAL A 233 -5.06 2.68 9.48
CA VAL A 233 -3.89 1.90 9.07
C VAL A 233 -3.30 2.39 7.73
N ALA A 234 -4.16 2.79 6.79
CA ALA A 234 -3.74 3.28 5.48
C ALA A 234 -3.38 4.79 5.48
N VAL A 235 -3.54 5.48 6.61
CA VAL A 235 -3.39 6.95 6.71
C VAL A 235 -4.23 7.65 5.61
N GLY A 236 -5.49 7.29 5.54
CA GLY A 236 -6.46 7.65 4.48
C GLY A 236 -7.13 6.43 3.86
N GLY A 237 -7.71 6.56 2.67
CA GLY A 237 -8.31 5.46 1.91
C GLY A 237 -9.73 5.06 2.33
N GLN A 238 -10.31 5.67 3.36
CA GLN A 238 -11.57 5.22 3.97
C GLN A 238 -12.78 6.10 3.64
N LEU A 239 -12.56 7.36 3.31
CA LEU A 239 -13.63 8.34 3.21
C LEU A 239 -13.76 8.89 1.79
N MET A 240 -15.00 9.14 1.36
CA MET A 240 -15.29 10.05 0.26
C MET A 240 -15.35 11.47 0.80
N GLN A 241 -14.61 12.38 0.17
CA GLN A 241 -14.58 13.78 0.60
C GLN A 241 -14.59 14.72 -0.60
N LYS A 242 -15.28 15.85 -0.46
CA LYS A 242 -15.26 16.90 -1.46
C LYS A 242 -13.87 17.51 -1.56
N PHE A 243 -13.26 17.46 -2.73
CA PHE A 243 -12.00 18.16 -2.98
C PHE A 243 -12.29 19.64 -3.24
N GLY A 244 -11.86 20.47 -2.30
CA GLY A 244 -12.18 21.90 -2.29
C GLY A 244 -13.38 22.22 -1.38
N LEU A 245 -13.31 21.86 -0.08
CA LEU A 245 -14.31 22.27 0.92
C LEU A 245 -14.36 23.79 1.07
N TYR A 246 -13.21 24.44 1.03
CA TYR A 246 -13.04 25.87 1.30
C TYR A 246 -12.53 26.67 0.09
N GLY A 247 -12.61 26.10 -1.13
CA GLY A 247 -12.14 26.80 -2.33
C GLY A 247 -12.29 25.98 -3.59
N ASP A 248 -11.94 26.61 -4.71
CA ASP A 248 -11.91 25.99 -6.02
C ASP A 248 -10.59 25.22 -6.19
N TYR A 249 -10.67 23.89 -6.21
CA TYR A 249 -9.50 23.03 -6.34
C TYR A 249 -8.79 23.28 -7.67
N ALA A 250 -9.53 23.39 -8.77
CA ALA A 250 -8.94 23.51 -10.10
C ALA A 250 -8.11 24.79 -10.26
N LYS A 251 -8.56 25.86 -9.60
CA LYS A 251 -7.83 27.13 -9.58
C LYS A 251 -6.50 27.00 -8.83
N LEU A 252 -6.51 26.34 -7.67
CA LEU A 252 -5.30 26.21 -6.82
C LEU A 252 -4.32 25.15 -7.33
N THR A 253 -4.82 24.08 -7.95
CA THR A 253 -3.98 23.03 -8.54
C THR A 253 -3.57 23.32 -9.98
N HIS A 254 -4.12 24.36 -10.58
CA HIS A 254 -3.97 24.68 -12.01
C HIS A 254 -4.43 23.52 -12.93
N SER A 255 -5.44 22.78 -12.50
CA SER A 255 -6.01 21.66 -13.26
C SER A 255 -6.54 22.14 -14.61
N LYS A 256 -6.09 21.51 -15.68
CA LYS A 256 -6.49 21.88 -17.05
C LYS A 256 -7.89 21.40 -17.43
N LYS A 257 -8.36 20.34 -16.78
CA LYS A 257 -9.66 19.72 -17.02
C LYS A 257 -10.37 19.54 -15.69
N ILE A 258 -11.61 20.00 -15.61
CA ILE A 258 -12.46 19.81 -14.43
C ILE A 258 -12.95 18.36 -14.39
N ASP A 259 -12.56 17.63 -13.35
CA ASP A 259 -13.10 16.32 -13.01
C ASP A 259 -14.12 16.49 -11.88
N LYS A 260 -15.33 16.02 -12.07
CA LYS A 260 -16.40 16.16 -11.08
C LYS A 260 -16.45 14.99 -10.08
N GLY A 261 -15.47 14.10 -10.12
CA GLY A 261 -15.33 12.97 -9.19
C GLY A 261 -16.49 11.98 -9.28
N LEU A 262 -17.07 11.62 -8.14
CA LEU A 262 -18.19 10.68 -8.05
C LEU A 262 -19.44 11.12 -8.86
N TYR A 263 -19.64 12.44 -9.03
CA TYR A 263 -20.73 12.96 -9.84
C TYR A 263 -20.74 12.41 -11.29
N ASP A 264 -19.55 12.19 -11.86
CA ASP A 264 -19.47 11.70 -13.24
C ASP A 264 -20.11 10.30 -13.40
N LEU A 265 -20.15 9.55 -12.30
CA LEU A 265 -20.78 8.22 -12.21
C LEU A 265 -22.26 8.31 -11.80
N THR A 266 -22.57 9.06 -10.76
CA THR A 266 -23.90 9.04 -10.10
C THR A 266 -24.88 10.06 -10.66
N LYS A 267 -24.39 11.17 -11.24
CA LYS A 267 -25.15 12.34 -11.68
C LYS A 267 -25.92 13.05 -10.57
N LYS A 268 -25.62 12.77 -9.31
CA LYS A 268 -26.21 13.44 -8.15
C LYS A 268 -25.42 14.69 -7.81
N GLU A 269 -26.10 15.85 -7.67
CA GLU A 269 -25.46 17.15 -7.40
C GLU A 269 -24.61 17.13 -6.10
N GLY A 270 -25.05 16.41 -5.07
CA GLY A 270 -24.30 16.25 -3.82
C GLY A 270 -22.96 15.53 -3.96
N ASP A 271 -22.77 14.81 -5.08
CA ASP A 271 -21.55 14.03 -5.34
C ASP A 271 -20.50 14.81 -6.15
N GLN A 272 -20.77 16.10 -6.48
CA GLN A 272 -19.82 16.94 -7.21
C GLN A 272 -18.53 17.12 -6.44
N PHE A 273 -17.41 16.79 -7.11
CA PHE A 273 -16.05 16.86 -6.59
C PHE A 273 -15.78 15.93 -5.41
N MET A 274 -16.64 14.92 -5.19
CA MET A 274 -16.39 13.87 -4.21
C MET A 274 -15.35 12.89 -4.76
N PHE A 275 -14.26 12.75 -4.01
CA PHE A 275 -13.18 11.80 -4.29
C PHE A 275 -12.86 10.98 -3.04
N LYS A 276 -12.40 9.75 -3.24
CA LYS A 276 -11.83 8.98 -2.16
C LYS A 276 -10.59 9.71 -1.62
N THR A 277 -10.55 9.96 -0.32
CA THR A 277 -9.34 10.46 0.35
C THR A 277 -8.20 9.46 0.12
N PRO A 278 -7.10 9.83 -0.56
CA PRO A 278 -6.04 8.88 -0.85
C PRO A 278 -5.28 8.48 0.42
N SER A 279 -4.70 7.29 0.40
CA SER A 279 -3.67 6.92 1.37
C SER A 279 -2.46 7.85 1.25
N LEU A 280 -1.83 8.17 2.39
CA LEU A 280 -0.57 8.90 2.42
C LEU A 280 0.65 7.98 2.58
N ARG A 281 0.45 6.66 2.65
CA ARG A 281 1.56 5.71 2.62
C ARG A 281 2.28 5.81 1.28
N ASN A 282 3.60 5.86 1.33
CA ASN A 282 4.48 6.09 0.17
C ASN A 282 4.28 7.44 -0.55
N VAL A 283 3.55 8.40 0.03
CA VAL A 283 3.20 9.66 -0.66
C VAL A 283 4.42 10.44 -1.16
N GLU A 284 5.57 10.36 -0.48
CA GLU A 284 6.82 10.98 -0.96
C GLU A 284 7.26 10.47 -2.34
N LYS A 285 6.93 9.22 -2.66
CA LYS A 285 7.37 8.52 -3.89
C LYS A 285 6.33 8.52 -4.99
N THR A 286 5.06 8.83 -4.66
CA THR A 286 3.93 8.68 -5.58
C THR A 286 3.49 10.01 -6.21
N TYR A 287 4.46 10.85 -6.55
CA TYR A 287 4.24 12.04 -7.36
C TYR A 287 3.92 11.69 -8.83
N PRO A 288 3.25 12.59 -9.60
CA PRO A 288 2.63 13.85 -9.20
C PRO A 288 1.34 13.64 -8.41
N TYR A 289 0.91 14.68 -7.67
CA TYR A 289 -0.17 14.60 -6.69
C TYR A 289 -1.53 14.96 -7.26
N PHE A 290 -2.58 14.57 -6.52
CA PHE A 290 -3.99 14.66 -6.80
C PHE A 290 -4.46 13.71 -7.91
N HIS A 291 -5.79 13.67 -8.11
CA HIS A 291 -6.44 12.76 -9.04
C HIS A 291 -6.05 12.96 -10.52
N ASP A 292 -5.53 14.13 -10.84
CA ASP A 292 -5.10 14.51 -12.19
C ASP A 292 -3.58 14.71 -12.32
N GLY A 293 -2.83 14.47 -11.24
CA GLY A 293 -1.38 14.63 -11.23
C GLY A 293 -0.94 16.07 -11.57
N SER A 294 -1.73 17.07 -11.18
CA SER A 294 -1.47 18.49 -11.53
C SER A 294 -0.35 19.12 -10.70
N VAL A 295 0.02 18.54 -9.56
CA VAL A 295 1.01 19.09 -8.63
C VAL A 295 2.19 18.15 -8.45
N ALA A 296 3.40 18.62 -8.76
CA ALA A 296 4.61 17.80 -8.70
C ALA A 296 5.29 17.78 -7.33
N SER A 297 5.09 18.82 -6.50
CA SER A 297 5.78 18.99 -5.22
C SER A 297 4.92 18.58 -4.04
N LEU A 298 5.46 17.70 -3.16
CA LEU A 298 4.77 17.31 -1.91
C LEU A 298 4.49 18.52 -1.01
N LYS A 299 5.44 19.44 -0.89
CA LYS A 299 5.26 20.67 -0.09
C LYS A 299 4.14 21.55 -0.63
N GLU A 300 4.05 21.68 -1.96
CA GLU A 300 2.95 22.43 -2.58
C GLU A 300 1.62 21.71 -2.39
N ALA A 301 1.57 20.38 -2.49
CA ALA A 301 0.37 19.60 -2.20
C ALA A 301 -0.11 19.80 -0.75
N ILE A 302 0.80 19.80 0.24
CA ILE A 302 0.49 20.08 1.66
C ILE A 302 -0.11 21.48 1.81
N LYS A 303 0.50 22.48 1.18
CA LYS A 303 0.03 23.88 1.21
C LYS A 303 -1.38 24.02 0.62
N ILE A 304 -1.62 23.39 -0.53
CA ILE A 304 -2.92 23.38 -1.19
C ILE A 304 -3.97 22.70 -0.30
N MET A 305 -3.63 21.55 0.30
CA MET A 305 -4.51 20.84 1.24
C MET A 305 -4.85 21.70 2.46
N GLY A 306 -3.89 22.46 3.00
CA GLY A 306 -4.14 23.41 4.07
C GLY A 306 -5.25 24.39 3.71
N LYS A 307 -5.20 24.99 2.53
CA LYS A 307 -6.20 25.96 2.06
C LYS A 307 -7.54 25.30 1.71
N LEU A 308 -7.50 24.22 0.93
CA LEU A 308 -8.71 23.62 0.37
C LEU A 308 -9.53 22.81 1.37
N GLN A 309 -8.88 22.12 2.31
CA GLN A 309 -9.53 21.11 3.14
C GLN A 309 -9.65 21.48 4.62
N VAL A 310 -8.78 22.35 5.13
CA VAL A 310 -8.80 22.76 6.55
C VAL A 310 -8.89 24.28 6.74
N ASN A 311 -8.99 25.06 5.66
CA ASN A 311 -9.09 26.52 5.66
C ASN A 311 -7.96 27.21 6.46
N LYS A 312 -6.73 26.74 6.29
CA LYS A 312 -5.55 27.25 6.98
C LYS A 312 -4.44 27.61 5.99
N ASP A 313 -3.75 28.70 6.27
CA ASP A 313 -2.43 28.99 5.72
C ASP A 313 -1.38 28.34 6.63
N ILE A 314 -0.97 27.12 6.26
CA ILE A 314 0.05 26.36 7.01
C ILE A 314 1.39 27.07 6.80
N SER A 315 2.15 27.26 7.89
CA SER A 315 3.47 27.92 7.85
C SER A 315 4.48 27.09 7.04
N ASP A 316 5.46 27.74 6.41
CA ASP A 316 6.51 27.03 5.68
C ASP A 316 7.32 26.07 6.58
N VAL A 317 7.43 26.37 7.87
CA VAL A 317 8.05 25.51 8.88
C VAL A 317 7.22 24.25 9.07
N ASP A 318 5.91 24.40 9.32
CA ASP A 318 5.01 23.26 9.49
C ASP A 318 4.93 22.42 8.21
N ILE A 319 4.91 23.05 7.03
CA ILE A 319 4.95 22.35 5.73
C ILE A 319 6.21 21.48 5.63
N ALA A 320 7.37 22.02 6.03
CA ALA A 320 8.63 21.28 6.00
C ALA A 320 8.62 20.11 6.99
N ASP A 321 8.11 20.32 8.20
CA ASP A 321 8.04 19.32 9.25
C ASP A 321 6.99 18.23 8.89
N ILE A 322 5.80 18.60 8.40
CA ILE A 322 4.79 17.65 7.89
C ILE A 322 5.39 16.82 6.74
N ALA A 323 6.11 17.44 5.81
CA ALA A 323 6.76 16.69 4.73
C ALA A 323 7.81 15.70 5.28
N ALA A 324 8.54 16.04 6.34
CA ALA A 324 9.46 15.13 7.01
C ALA A 324 8.71 13.95 7.67
N PHE A 325 7.59 14.21 8.35
CA PHE A 325 6.73 13.16 8.87
C PHE A 325 6.20 12.24 7.76
N LEU A 326 5.65 12.80 6.67
CA LEU A 326 5.10 12.00 5.58
C LEU A 326 6.14 11.08 4.92
N LYS A 327 7.42 11.41 4.95
CA LYS A 327 8.51 10.53 4.50
C LYS A 327 8.65 9.28 5.36
N THR A 328 8.28 9.34 6.64
CA THR A 328 8.32 8.18 7.53
C THR A 328 7.31 7.11 7.19
N LEU A 329 6.31 7.44 6.35
CA LEU A 329 5.31 6.51 5.80
C LEU A 329 5.82 5.75 4.57
N THR A 330 7.08 5.99 4.16
CA THR A 330 7.67 5.34 2.99
C THR A 330 8.24 3.98 3.38
N ALA A 331 7.80 2.96 2.67
CA ALA A 331 8.35 1.61 2.74
C ALA A 331 8.26 0.93 1.38
N ASP A 332 9.26 0.12 1.06
CA ASP A 332 9.35 -0.58 -0.20
C ASP A 332 8.95 -2.05 -0.03
N VAL A 333 8.29 -2.61 -1.02
CA VAL A 333 7.91 -4.02 -1.01
C VAL A 333 9.14 -4.92 -1.16
N ASP A 334 9.04 -6.13 -0.61
CA ASP A 334 10.08 -7.16 -0.74
C ASP A 334 10.45 -7.36 -2.23
N ALA A 335 11.73 -7.53 -2.51
CA ALA A 335 12.26 -7.76 -3.86
C ALA A 335 11.57 -8.92 -4.58
N LYS A 336 11.18 -9.98 -3.84
CA LYS A 336 10.43 -11.13 -4.37
C LYS A 336 9.11 -10.77 -5.06
N TYR A 337 8.53 -9.58 -4.79
CA TYR A 337 7.30 -9.10 -5.40
C TYR A 337 7.52 -8.21 -6.62
N LYS A 338 8.76 -7.85 -6.96
CA LYS A 338 9.08 -6.90 -8.04
C LYS A 338 9.41 -7.53 -9.39
N GLU A 339 9.57 -8.85 -9.41
CA GLU A 339 9.99 -9.61 -10.59
C GLU A 339 8.99 -10.70 -10.98
#